data_2e669779c31196814657d3ea45a91c3a
#
_entry.id   2e669779c31196814657d3ea45a91c3a
#
_cell.length_a   1.000
_cell.length_b   1.000
_cell.length_c   1.000
_cell.angle_alpha   90.00
_cell.angle_beta   90.00
_cell.angle_gamma   90.00
#
_symmetry.space_group_name_H-M   'P 1'
#
loop_
_entity.id
_entity.type
_entity.pdbx_description
1 polymer ?
#
loop_
_entity_poly.entity_id
_entity_poly.type
_entity_poly.pdbx_seq_one_letter_code
_entity_poly.pdbx_strand_id
1 'polypeptide(L)' 'MSTRFQFLYRIDMWSPDGGRAIEHLAGVEDFQLAMATYRAACERWPGTPITLSQGARVIESPIRLRQEA' A
#
# COMPACT_ATOMS: atom_id res chain seq x y z
N MET A 1 -6.87 25.58 -6.66
CA MET A 1 -6.38 24.94 -6.61
C MET A 1 -6.59 24.05 -5.98
N SER A 2 -6.68 23.31 -6.16
CA SER A 2 -7.01 22.46 -5.45
C SER A 2 -6.04 21.99 -4.78
N THR A 3 -6.16 21.74 -3.79
CA THR A 3 -5.29 21.33 -3.08
C THR A 3 -5.52 19.99 -2.89
N ARG A 4 -4.75 19.12 -3.07
CA ARG A 4 -4.95 17.89 -2.87
C ARG A 4 -4.27 17.48 -1.72
N PHE A 5 -4.78 17.12 -0.71
CA PHE A 5 -4.17 16.63 0.45
C PHE A 5 -4.10 15.16 0.45
N GLN A 6 -4.68 14.48 -0.53
CA GLN A 6 -4.58 13.10 -0.58
C GLN A 6 -3.63 12.72 -1.61
N PHE A 7 -2.78 11.77 -1.41
CA PHE A 7 -1.85 11.31 -2.42
C PHE A 7 -2.57 10.28 -3.28
N LEU A 8 -2.14 10.20 -4.52
CA LEU A 8 -2.75 9.30 -5.43
C LEU A 8 -2.51 7.87 -4.99
N TYR A 9 -1.33 7.56 -4.51
CA TYR A 9 -1.00 6.20 -4.10
C TYR A 9 -0.63 6.18 -2.64
N ARG A 10 -1.05 5.15 -1.94
CA ARG A 10 -0.78 5.01 -0.53
C ARG A 10 -0.16 3.66 -0.25
N ILE A 11 0.83 3.63 0.62
CA ILE A 11 1.43 2.40 1.06
C ILE A 11 1.11 2.27 2.54
N ASP A 12 0.41 1.20 2.90
CA ASP A 12 -0.05 1.00 4.27
C ASP A 12 0.36 -0.36 4.79
N MET A 13 0.61 -0.42 6.08
CA MET A 13 0.96 -1.66 6.75
C MET A 13 -0.27 -2.17 7.48
N TRP A 14 -0.50 -3.46 7.41
CA TRP A 14 -1.69 -4.05 7.98
C TRP A 14 -1.36 -5.01 9.10
N SER A 15 -2.35 -5.35 9.91
CA SER A 15 -2.17 -6.31 10.97
C SER A 15 -1.87 -7.67 10.35
N PRO A 16 -1.28 -8.59 11.11
CA PRO A 16 -0.89 -9.88 10.53
C PRO A 16 -2.01 -10.65 9.87
N ASP A 17 -3.23 -10.48 10.36
CA ASP A 17 -4.35 -11.17 9.75
C ASP A 17 -4.95 -10.36 8.61
N GLY A 18 -4.40 -9.18 8.31
CA GLY A 18 -4.91 -8.37 7.24
C GLY A 18 -6.21 -7.66 7.57
N GLY A 19 -6.63 -7.69 8.82
CA GLY A 19 -7.94 -7.17 9.19
C GLY A 19 -8.01 -5.67 9.32
N ARG A 20 -6.91 -5.01 9.59
CA ARG A 20 -6.97 -3.57 9.68
C ARG A 20 -5.61 -2.95 9.43
N ALA A 21 -5.62 -1.74 8.98
CA ALA A 21 -4.40 -1.01 8.72
C ALA A 21 -3.83 -0.53 10.05
N ILE A 22 -2.57 -0.77 10.29
CA ILE A 22 -1.96 -0.35 11.54
C ILE A 22 -1.04 0.83 11.37
N GLU A 23 -0.61 1.11 10.16
CA GLU A 23 0.23 2.27 9.96
C GLU A 23 0.25 2.70 8.51
N HIS A 24 0.17 3.99 8.28
CA HIS A 24 0.29 4.55 6.95
C HIS A 24 1.77 4.85 6.75
N LEU A 25 2.39 4.17 5.82
CA LEU A 25 3.83 4.29 5.63
C LEU A 25 4.23 5.43 4.72
N ALA A 26 3.49 5.64 3.66
CA ALA A 26 3.86 6.67 2.70
C ALA A 26 2.72 7.04 1.79
N GLY A 27 2.76 8.27 1.29
CA GLY A 27 1.86 8.73 0.26
C GLY A 27 2.69 9.22 -0.89
N VAL A 28 2.37 8.81 -2.09
CA VAL A 28 3.17 9.11 -3.27
C VAL A 28 2.27 9.44 -4.42
N GLU A 29 2.64 10.41 -5.22
CA GLU A 29 1.80 10.76 -6.35
C GLU A 29 2.24 10.14 -7.65
N ASP A 30 3.41 9.57 -7.71
CA ASP A 30 3.92 8.98 -8.92
C ASP A 30 3.89 7.45 -8.82
N PHE A 31 3.34 6.79 -9.82
CA PHE A 31 3.18 5.35 -9.77
C PHE A 31 4.52 4.61 -9.66
N GLN A 32 5.52 5.05 -10.39
CA GLN A 32 6.79 4.35 -10.34
C GLN A 32 7.46 4.51 -8.99
N LEU A 33 7.36 5.68 -8.41
CA LEU A 33 7.90 5.87 -7.08
C LEU A 33 7.09 5.11 -6.05
N ALA A 34 5.79 5.01 -6.27
CA ALA A 34 4.94 4.26 -5.36
C ALA A 34 5.31 2.79 -5.38
N MET A 35 5.57 2.24 -6.56
CA MET A 35 5.97 0.85 -6.66
C MET A 35 7.32 0.62 -6.00
N ALA A 36 8.25 1.54 -6.19
CA ALA A 36 9.56 1.41 -5.55
C ALA A 36 9.43 1.50 -4.03
N THR A 37 8.57 2.39 -3.56
CA THR A 37 8.34 2.53 -2.13
C THR A 37 7.70 1.27 -1.57
N TYR A 38 6.75 0.72 -2.30
CA TYR A 38 6.07 -0.50 -1.88
C TYR A 38 7.09 -1.65 -1.76
N ARG A 39 7.95 -1.80 -2.75
CA ARG A 39 8.93 -2.87 -2.71
C ARG A 39 9.91 -2.66 -1.58
N ALA A 40 10.34 -1.43 -1.35
CA ALA A 40 11.26 -1.13 -0.28
C ALA A 40 10.61 -1.44 1.07
N ALA A 41 9.33 -1.14 1.21
CA ALA A 41 8.63 -1.43 2.45
C ALA A 41 8.52 -2.93 2.68
N CYS A 42 8.27 -3.69 1.63
CA CYS A 42 8.16 -5.12 1.75
C CYS A 42 9.49 -5.73 2.17
N GLU A 43 10.59 -5.16 1.69
CA GLU A 43 11.89 -5.65 2.07
C GLU A 43 12.25 -5.25 3.48
N ARG A 44 11.80 -4.09 3.90
CA ARG A 44 12.13 -3.62 5.22
C ARG A 44 11.36 -4.38 6.28
N TRP A 45 10.13 -4.79 5.97
CA TRP A 45 9.31 -5.51 6.94
C TRP A 45 8.82 -6.82 6.33
N PRO A 46 9.71 -7.77 6.15
CA PRO A 46 9.31 -9.04 5.51
C PRO A 46 8.30 -9.76 6.41
N GLY A 47 7.33 -10.34 5.79
CA GLY A 47 6.32 -11.06 6.54
C GLY A 47 5.19 -10.20 7.04
N THR A 48 5.28 -8.90 6.88
CA THR A 48 4.23 -8.00 7.32
C THR A 48 3.39 -7.64 6.11
N PRO A 49 2.06 -7.68 6.19
CA PRO A 49 1.23 -7.34 5.04
C PRO A 49 1.32 -5.85 4.74
N ILE A 50 1.70 -5.51 3.53
CA ILE A 50 1.81 -4.13 3.11
C ILE A 50 1.10 -4.00 1.79
N THR A 51 0.29 -2.97 1.63
CA THR A 51 -0.47 -2.78 0.41
C THR A 51 -0.11 -1.48 -0.27
N LEU A 52 -0.25 -1.47 -1.58
CA LEU A 52 -0.17 -0.27 -2.37
C LEU A 52 -1.55 -0.06 -2.95
N SER A 53 -2.14 1.07 -2.68
CA SER A 53 -3.50 1.33 -3.17
C SER A 53 -3.62 2.70 -3.78
N GLN A 54 -4.63 2.88 -4.60
CA GLN A 54 -4.95 4.12 -5.21
C GLN A 54 -6.40 4.36 -4.87
N GLY A 55 -6.67 5.27 -3.97
CA GLY A 55 -8.01 5.45 -3.46
C GLY A 55 -8.46 4.18 -2.80
N ALA A 56 -9.61 3.68 -3.18
CA ALA A 56 -10.15 2.46 -2.60
C ALA A 56 -9.66 1.22 -3.30
N ARG A 57 -8.86 1.38 -4.38
CA ARG A 57 -8.45 0.26 -5.14
C ARG A 57 -7.11 -0.23 -4.72
N VAL A 58 -6.96 -1.46 -4.37
CA VAL A 58 -5.68 -2.05 -4.00
C VAL A 58 -4.97 -2.50 -5.26
N ILE A 59 -3.78 -2.01 -5.46
CA ILE A 59 -3.01 -2.35 -6.65
C ILE A 59 -2.08 -3.52 -6.38
N GLU A 60 -1.40 -3.52 -5.24
CA GLU A 60 -0.50 -4.61 -4.89
C GLU A 60 -0.73 -5.02 -3.45
N SER A 61 -0.69 -6.28 -3.19
CA SER A 61 -0.89 -6.78 -1.86
C SER A 61 -0.35 -8.20 -1.76
N PRO A 62 0.34 -8.49 -0.72
CA PRO A 62 0.79 -9.87 -0.54
C PRO A 62 -0.36 -10.73 -0.09
N ILE A 63 -1.44 -10.08 0.29
CA ILE A 63 -2.53 -10.78 0.73
C ILE A 63 -3.33 -11.00 -0.41
N ARG A 64 -3.19 -11.85 -1.22
CA ARG A 64 -3.86 -11.89 -2.31
C ARG A 64 -4.87 -12.50 -2.27
N LEU A 65 -5.47 -12.49 -2.25
CA LEU A 65 -6.47 -12.99 -2.09
C LEU A 65 -6.82 -13.78 -2.97
N ARG A 66 -6.84 -14.42 -3.16
CA ARG A 66 -7.11 -15.22 -3.76
C ARG A 66 -8.12 -15.08 -4.48
N GLN A 67 -8.40 -14.63 -4.86
CA GLN A 67 -9.28 -14.36 -5.41
C GLN A 67 -9.27 -14.74 -6.55
N GLU A 68 -9.07 -15.15 -6.74
CA GLU A 68 -9.08 -15.55 -7.57
C GLU A 68 -9.42 -15.99 -7.96
N ALA A 69 -9.61 -16.28 -8.05
CA ALA A 69 -9.93 -16.72 -8.33
C ALA A 69 -10.03 -16.94 -8.62
#